data_f675ea1c83d0be49dbcbaaa4d1e24b17
#
_entry.id   f675ea1c83d0be49dbcbaaa4d1e24b17
#
_cell.length_a   1.000
_cell.length_b   1.000
_cell.length_c   1.000
_cell.angle_alpha   90.00
_cell.angle_beta   90.00
_cell.angle_gamma   90.00
#
_symmetry.space_group_name_H-M   'P 1'
#
loop_
_entity.id
_entity.type
_entity.pdbx_description
1 polymer ?
#
loop_
_entity_poly.entity_id
_entity_poly.type
_entity_poly.pdbx_seq_one_letter_code
_entity_poly.pdbx_strand_id
1 'polypeptide(L)'
;MSPTEKWTEIEHLPEWDEEFYEVYTARKHGKWVMLKTLRPEFRDNPDFRAMMEREFDVRYNLCHPNIVMINDFEEVPGLGMCIITDDVYGTSLRKVIDEGKLTEEMTRKLAVNLLDAIAYIQQNHIVHRPIRPETIIFTQDIGNMKIIDVGFDQHEQLTPADITEDLESYGKILQEALDASGCQSQRLHAVAQRCMRPRGGSRYRDTETVRNALEGRSEKRLYVIIIAFLALMVAILGWFSWRQPVL
;
A
#
# COMPACT_ATOMS: atom_id res chain seq x y z
N MET A 1 36.33 23.92 -13.12
CA MET A 1 35.49 22.80 -12.60
C MET A 1 34.66 22.32 -13.78
N SER A 2 34.87 21.10 -14.23
CA SER A 2 34.02 20.49 -15.26
C SER A 2 32.58 20.54 -14.76
N PRO A 3 31.58 20.83 -15.61
CA PRO A 3 30.19 20.67 -15.21
C PRO A 3 30.05 19.22 -14.77
N THR A 4 29.63 19.02 -13.51
CA THR A 4 29.37 17.69 -12.99
C THR A 4 28.31 17.09 -13.90
N GLU A 5 28.66 16.00 -14.55
CA GLU A 5 27.78 15.32 -15.48
C GLU A 5 26.50 15.00 -14.76
N LYS A 6 25.35 15.46 -15.28
CA LYS A 6 24.05 15.35 -14.61
C LYS A 6 23.70 13.90 -14.28
N TRP A 7 24.06 12.98 -15.18
CA TRP A 7 23.81 11.56 -15.11
C TRP A 7 25.11 10.77 -15.10
N THR A 8 25.28 9.90 -14.13
CA THR A 8 26.41 8.97 -14.01
C THR A 8 25.96 7.62 -13.50
N GLU A 9 26.78 6.59 -13.68
CA GLU A 9 26.58 5.25 -13.15
C GLU A 9 25.19 4.67 -13.52
N ILE A 10 24.80 4.81 -14.80
CA ILE A 10 23.53 4.23 -15.30
C ILE A 10 23.72 2.73 -15.47
N GLU A 11 22.94 1.93 -14.74
CA GLU A 11 23.00 0.47 -14.76
C GLU A 11 21.59 -0.12 -14.89
N HIS A 12 21.41 -1.07 -15.80
CA HIS A 12 20.14 -1.78 -16.01
C HIS A 12 19.85 -2.77 -14.86
N LEU A 13 18.62 -2.80 -14.39
CA LEU A 13 18.12 -3.71 -13.35
C LEU A 13 17.08 -4.68 -13.92
N PRO A 14 17.48 -5.75 -14.63
CA PRO A 14 16.54 -6.62 -15.36
C PRO A 14 15.50 -7.29 -14.45
N GLU A 15 15.81 -7.52 -13.18
CA GLU A 15 14.90 -8.11 -12.19
C GLU A 15 13.74 -7.18 -11.81
N TRP A 16 13.83 -5.90 -12.19
CA TRP A 16 12.82 -4.87 -11.93
C TRP A 16 12.03 -4.48 -13.19
N ASP A 17 12.38 -5.07 -14.34
CA ASP A 17 11.70 -4.80 -15.59
C ASP A 17 10.21 -5.18 -15.50
N GLU A 18 9.40 -4.34 -16.14
CA GLU A 18 7.97 -4.56 -16.30
C GLU A 18 7.64 -4.93 -17.78
N GLU A 19 6.38 -5.23 -18.06
CA GLU A 19 5.94 -5.66 -19.39
C GLU A 19 6.39 -4.68 -20.52
N PHE A 20 6.22 -3.38 -20.29
CA PHE A 20 6.50 -2.33 -21.27
C PHE A 20 7.70 -1.47 -20.91
N TYR A 21 8.28 -1.67 -19.72
CA TYR A 21 9.31 -0.80 -19.17
C TYR A 21 10.59 -1.55 -18.86
N GLU A 22 11.71 -0.84 -19.05
CA GLU A 22 13.01 -1.17 -18.48
C GLU A 22 13.27 -0.28 -17.26
N VAL A 23 13.93 -0.85 -16.25
CA VAL A 23 14.26 -0.14 -15.02
C VAL A 23 15.77 -0.06 -14.86
N TYR A 24 16.25 1.12 -14.53
CA TYR A 24 17.67 1.39 -14.32
C TYR A 24 17.89 2.05 -12.97
N THR A 25 19.06 1.84 -12.37
CA THR A 25 19.60 2.73 -11.35
C THR A 25 20.56 3.72 -11.98
N ALA A 26 20.67 4.91 -11.41
CA ALA A 26 21.60 5.94 -11.89
C ALA A 26 21.92 6.94 -10.77
N ARG A 27 22.96 7.76 -10.98
CA ARG A 27 23.17 8.95 -10.16
C ARG A 27 22.76 10.21 -10.91
N LYS A 28 21.80 10.94 -10.35
CA LYS A 28 21.41 12.29 -10.78
C LYS A 28 22.06 13.31 -9.84
N HIS A 29 23.03 14.09 -10.33
CA HIS A 29 23.81 15.01 -9.50
C HIS A 29 24.43 14.35 -8.25
N GLY A 30 24.86 13.10 -8.36
CA GLY A 30 25.48 12.33 -7.27
C GLY A 30 24.48 11.63 -6.31
N LYS A 31 23.18 11.88 -6.42
CA LYS A 31 22.13 11.17 -5.66
C LYS A 31 21.67 9.95 -6.45
N TRP A 32 21.57 8.79 -5.80
CA TRP A 32 20.99 7.60 -6.41
C TRP A 32 19.49 7.79 -6.66
N VAL A 33 19.05 7.37 -7.84
CA VAL A 33 17.66 7.40 -8.30
C VAL A 33 17.37 6.14 -9.12
N MET A 34 16.10 5.79 -9.23
CA MET A 34 15.64 4.80 -10.21
C MET A 34 15.05 5.51 -11.42
N LEU A 35 15.30 4.95 -12.59
CA LEU A 35 14.79 5.41 -13.88
C LEU A 35 13.89 4.33 -14.44
N LYS A 36 12.66 4.67 -14.79
CA LYS A 36 11.72 3.80 -15.50
C LYS A 36 11.49 4.38 -16.88
N THR A 37 11.82 3.64 -17.92
CA THR A 37 11.70 4.06 -19.33
C THR A 37 11.02 2.99 -20.16
N LEU A 38 10.36 3.38 -21.25
CA LEU A 38 9.80 2.43 -22.19
C LEU A 38 10.88 1.57 -22.82
N ARG A 39 10.60 0.29 -23.03
CA ARG A 39 11.45 -0.61 -23.82
C ARG A 39 11.64 -0.03 -25.22
N PRO A 40 12.82 -0.24 -25.86
CA PRO A 40 13.14 0.35 -27.16
C PRO A 40 12.03 0.18 -28.21
N GLU A 41 11.39 -0.97 -28.26
CA GLU A 41 10.32 -1.29 -29.21
C GLU A 41 9.03 -0.49 -29.03
N PHE A 42 8.82 0.13 -27.84
CA PHE A 42 7.63 0.93 -27.53
C PHE A 42 7.89 2.43 -27.51
N ARG A 43 9.16 2.87 -27.52
CA ARG A 43 9.53 4.28 -27.36
C ARG A 43 8.94 5.22 -28.41
N ASP A 44 8.76 4.73 -29.64
CA ASP A 44 8.25 5.53 -30.75
C ASP A 44 6.72 5.40 -30.94
N ASN A 45 6.07 4.56 -30.16
CA ASN A 45 4.63 4.38 -30.21
C ASN A 45 3.92 5.46 -29.35
N PRO A 46 3.04 6.29 -29.95
CA PRO A 46 2.37 7.38 -29.23
C PRO A 46 1.47 6.90 -28.10
N ASP A 47 0.86 5.72 -28.22
CA ASP A 47 -0.05 5.20 -27.19
C ASP A 47 0.72 4.83 -25.90
N PHE A 48 1.90 4.22 -26.05
CA PHE A 48 2.76 3.90 -24.90
C PHE A 48 3.38 5.15 -24.27
N ARG A 49 3.72 6.17 -25.07
CA ARG A 49 4.15 7.46 -24.52
C ARG A 49 3.04 8.12 -23.72
N ALA A 50 1.83 8.18 -24.26
CA ALA A 50 0.69 8.73 -23.55
C ALA A 50 0.37 7.94 -22.26
N MET A 51 0.55 6.62 -22.26
CA MET A 51 0.43 5.78 -21.06
C MET A 51 1.47 6.17 -20.00
N MET A 52 2.72 6.36 -20.40
CA MET A 52 3.81 6.74 -19.50
C MET A 52 3.61 8.16 -18.93
N GLU A 53 3.18 9.11 -19.75
CA GLU A 53 2.83 10.48 -19.32
C GLU A 53 1.68 10.44 -18.30
N ARG A 54 0.65 9.67 -18.55
CA ARG A 54 -0.47 9.49 -17.62
C ARG A 54 0.00 8.87 -16.30
N GLU A 55 0.89 7.86 -16.33
CA GLU A 55 1.45 7.30 -15.11
C GLU A 55 2.17 8.38 -14.29
N PHE A 56 2.97 9.22 -14.96
CA PHE A 56 3.63 10.33 -14.32
C PHE A 56 2.63 11.31 -13.70
N ASP A 57 1.66 11.80 -14.47
CA ASP A 57 0.67 12.79 -14.02
C ASP A 57 -0.12 12.31 -12.79
N VAL A 58 -0.55 11.04 -12.80
CA VAL A 58 -1.31 10.45 -11.70
C VAL A 58 -0.46 10.30 -10.43
N ARG A 59 0.81 9.92 -10.59
CA ARG A 59 1.67 9.54 -9.45
C ARG A 59 2.54 10.68 -8.93
N TYR A 60 2.81 11.72 -9.72
CA TYR A 60 3.73 12.79 -9.36
C TYR A 60 3.37 13.52 -8.06
N ASN A 61 2.06 13.67 -7.79
CA ASN A 61 1.59 14.33 -6.58
C ASN A 61 1.41 13.40 -5.37
N LEU A 62 1.71 12.09 -5.52
CA LEU A 62 1.59 11.16 -4.41
C LEU A 62 2.75 11.33 -3.44
N CYS A 63 2.41 11.61 -2.19
CA CYS A 63 3.39 11.75 -1.10
C CYS A 63 2.96 10.91 0.10
N HIS A 64 3.51 9.69 0.20
CA HIS A 64 3.21 8.78 1.30
C HIS A 64 4.47 7.99 1.70
N PRO A 65 4.76 7.77 2.99
CA PRO A 65 5.98 7.10 3.43
C PRO A 65 6.15 5.68 2.87
N ASN A 66 5.05 5.00 2.60
CA ASN A 66 5.04 3.61 2.11
C ASN A 66 4.78 3.50 0.59
N ILE A 67 4.87 4.58 -0.15
CA ILE A 67 4.79 4.61 -1.62
C ILE A 67 6.07 5.27 -2.15
N VAL A 68 6.62 4.73 -3.24
CA VAL A 68 7.77 5.36 -3.88
C VAL A 68 7.33 6.66 -4.54
N MET A 69 8.07 7.76 -4.28
CA MET A 69 7.77 9.07 -4.85
C MET A 69 8.38 9.19 -6.24
N ILE A 70 7.63 9.79 -7.16
CA ILE A 70 8.16 10.27 -8.43
C ILE A 70 8.75 11.66 -8.20
N ASN A 71 10.01 11.85 -8.62
CA ASN A 71 10.73 13.09 -8.44
C ASN A 71 10.72 13.96 -9.70
N ASP A 72 10.69 13.33 -10.88
CA ASP A 72 10.83 14.06 -12.15
C ASP A 72 10.40 13.19 -13.33
N PHE A 73 10.21 13.85 -14.52
CA PHE A 73 9.96 13.21 -15.80
C PHE A 73 10.78 13.94 -16.87
N GLU A 74 11.88 13.35 -17.31
CA GLU A 74 12.80 14.02 -18.22
C GLU A 74 13.54 13.06 -19.15
N GLU A 75 14.12 13.60 -20.19
CA GLU A 75 14.92 12.85 -21.14
C GLU A 75 16.29 12.53 -20.54
N VAL A 76 16.66 11.24 -20.55
CA VAL A 76 17.96 10.73 -20.11
C VAL A 76 18.75 10.25 -21.33
N PRO A 77 20.01 10.70 -21.50
CA PRO A 77 20.83 10.32 -22.64
C PRO A 77 20.93 8.81 -22.83
N GLY A 78 20.59 8.33 -24.02
CA GLY A 78 20.58 6.90 -24.37
C GLY A 78 19.36 6.09 -23.95
N LEU A 79 18.55 6.60 -23.03
CA LEU A 79 17.34 5.94 -22.54
C LEU A 79 16.05 6.57 -23.06
N GLY A 80 16.07 7.86 -23.47
CA GLY A 80 14.88 8.63 -23.82
C GLY A 80 14.13 9.16 -22.59
N MET A 81 12.82 9.34 -22.70
CA MET A 81 11.99 9.81 -21.57
C MET A 81 11.97 8.80 -20.43
N CYS A 82 12.19 9.29 -19.23
CA CYS A 82 12.23 8.50 -18.00
C CYS A 82 11.36 9.12 -16.92
N ILE A 83 10.61 8.27 -16.22
CA ILE A 83 10.06 8.58 -14.90
C ILE A 83 11.19 8.35 -13.89
N ILE A 84 11.48 9.36 -13.07
CA ILE A 84 12.56 9.34 -12.10
C ILE A 84 11.96 9.24 -10.71
N THR A 85 12.37 8.23 -9.95
CA THR A 85 11.91 8.02 -8.59
C THR A 85 13.08 8.05 -7.60
N ASP A 86 12.76 8.14 -6.32
CA ASP A 86 13.74 7.83 -5.29
C ASP A 86 14.27 6.41 -5.48
N ASP A 87 15.56 6.23 -5.21
CA ASP A 87 16.13 4.89 -5.16
C ASP A 87 15.61 4.15 -3.92
N VAL A 88 15.12 2.94 -4.16
CA VAL A 88 14.56 2.10 -3.10
C VAL A 88 15.52 0.97 -2.82
N TYR A 89 16.54 1.25 -2.00
CA TYR A 89 17.44 0.21 -1.51
C TYR A 89 16.69 -0.75 -0.61
N GLY A 90 16.56 -2.00 -1.06
CA GLY A 90 15.86 -2.99 -0.26
C GLY A 90 15.70 -4.33 -0.95
N THR A 91 14.91 -5.17 -0.31
CA THR A 91 14.61 -6.52 -0.81
C THR A 91 13.11 -6.66 -0.96
N SER A 92 12.64 -7.23 -2.06
CA SER A 92 11.21 -7.46 -2.26
C SER A 92 10.66 -8.42 -1.21
N LEU A 93 9.39 -8.24 -0.85
CA LEU A 93 8.68 -9.15 0.05
C LEU A 93 8.75 -10.59 -0.46
N ARG A 94 8.63 -10.80 -1.78
CA ARG A 94 8.81 -12.11 -2.41
C ARG A 94 10.13 -12.74 -2.03
N LYS A 95 11.23 -12.03 -2.26
CA LYS A 95 12.59 -12.54 -1.96
C LYS A 95 12.78 -12.79 -0.46
N VAL A 96 12.26 -11.93 0.40
CA VAL A 96 12.33 -12.12 1.86
C VAL A 96 11.56 -13.37 2.29
N ILE A 97 10.41 -13.65 1.66
CA ILE A 97 9.63 -14.89 1.88
C ILE A 97 10.42 -16.11 1.39
N ASP A 98 10.90 -16.08 0.15
CA ASP A 98 11.60 -17.22 -0.47
C ASP A 98 12.90 -17.60 0.28
N GLU A 99 13.58 -16.59 0.83
CA GLU A 99 14.77 -16.78 1.65
C GLU A 99 14.46 -17.17 3.12
N GLY A 100 13.19 -17.24 3.51
CA GLY A 100 12.78 -17.56 4.88
C GLY A 100 13.19 -16.53 5.92
N LYS A 101 13.37 -15.26 5.51
CA LYS A 101 13.85 -14.16 6.36
C LYS A 101 12.73 -13.28 6.94
N LEU A 102 11.48 -13.55 6.56
CA LEU A 102 10.36 -12.76 7.05
C LEU A 102 10.09 -13.06 8.53
N THR A 103 10.15 -12.01 9.34
CA THR A 103 9.88 -12.14 10.79
C THR A 103 8.45 -11.74 11.13
N GLU A 104 7.98 -12.19 12.30
CA GLU A 104 6.67 -11.78 12.84
C GLU A 104 6.55 -10.26 12.99
N GLU A 105 7.63 -9.58 13.42
CA GLU A 105 7.65 -8.13 13.54
C GLU A 105 7.48 -7.44 12.18
N MET A 106 8.20 -7.91 11.15
CA MET A 106 8.05 -7.40 9.78
C MET A 106 6.64 -7.60 9.27
N THR A 107 6.03 -8.76 9.52
CA THR A 107 4.65 -9.07 9.12
C THR A 107 3.64 -8.15 9.83
N ARG A 108 3.82 -7.86 11.11
CA ARG A 108 2.95 -6.93 11.86
C ARG A 108 3.05 -5.50 11.32
N LYS A 109 4.26 -5.03 11.00
CA LYS A 109 4.47 -3.73 10.38
C LYS A 109 3.91 -3.68 8.96
N LEU A 110 4.12 -4.74 8.17
CA LEU A 110 3.54 -4.88 6.84
C LEU A 110 2.01 -4.74 6.89
N ALA A 111 1.34 -5.40 7.81
CA ALA A 111 -0.12 -5.35 7.93
C ALA A 111 -0.66 -3.92 8.09
N VAL A 112 0.03 -3.08 8.85
CA VAL A 112 -0.38 -1.68 9.07
C VAL A 112 0.03 -0.80 7.88
N ASN A 113 1.30 -0.84 7.50
CA ASN A 113 1.87 0.07 6.51
C ASN A 113 1.28 -0.16 5.10
N LEU A 114 1.00 -1.42 4.75
CA LEU A 114 0.37 -1.75 3.48
C LEU A 114 -1.08 -1.25 3.43
N LEU A 115 -1.82 -1.41 4.53
CA LEU A 115 -3.19 -0.88 4.62
C LEU A 115 -3.22 0.64 4.54
N ASP A 116 -2.26 1.32 5.17
CA ASP A 116 -2.14 2.78 5.12
C ASP A 116 -1.85 3.27 3.71
N ALA A 117 -0.97 2.58 2.99
CA ALA A 117 -0.68 2.90 1.59
C ALA A 117 -1.91 2.68 0.69
N ILE A 118 -2.64 1.57 0.85
CA ILE A 118 -3.88 1.29 0.10
C ILE A 118 -4.92 2.37 0.41
N ALA A 119 -5.11 2.73 1.67
CA ALA A 119 -6.06 3.78 2.05
C ALA A 119 -5.72 5.12 1.39
N TYR A 120 -4.43 5.47 1.33
CA TYR A 120 -3.97 6.68 0.67
C TYR A 120 -4.19 6.65 -0.84
N ILE A 121 -3.92 5.52 -1.51
CA ILE A 121 -4.18 5.31 -2.93
C ILE A 121 -5.68 5.49 -3.23
N GLN A 122 -6.55 4.88 -2.41
CA GLN A 122 -8.01 5.00 -2.55
C GLN A 122 -8.49 6.43 -2.31
N GLN A 123 -7.93 7.18 -1.36
CA GLN A 123 -8.25 8.58 -1.11
C GLN A 123 -7.89 9.49 -2.30
N ASN A 124 -6.89 9.11 -3.08
CA ASN A 124 -6.51 9.80 -4.31
C ASN A 124 -7.24 9.26 -5.55
N HIS A 125 -8.25 8.39 -5.38
CA HIS A 125 -9.07 7.83 -6.45
C HIS A 125 -8.28 7.06 -7.52
N ILE A 126 -7.14 6.49 -7.14
CA ILE A 126 -6.30 5.70 -8.05
C ILE A 126 -6.78 4.26 -8.03
N VAL A 127 -7.05 3.74 -9.23
CA VAL A 127 -7.25 2.31 -9.47
C VAL A 127 -5.89 1.70 -9.72
N HIS A 128 -5.39 0.97 -8.76
CA HIS A 128 -4.10 0.33 -8.97
C HIS A 128 -4.25 -1.12 -9.44
N ARG A 129 -3.18 -1.62 -10.05
CA ARG A 129 -3.05 -3.04 -10.36
C ARG A 129 -2.98 -3.85 -9.06
N PRO A 130 -3.41 -5.15 -9.07
CA PRO A 130 -3.29 -5.98 -7.88
C PRO A 130 -1.88 -5.90 -7.29
N ILE A 131 -1.78 -5.48 -6.02
CA ILE A 131 -0.50 -5.43 -5.32
C ILE A 131 0.06 -6.83 -5.24
N ARG A 132 1.36 -6.96 -5.50
CA ARG A 132 2.09 -8.24 -5.49
C ARG A 132 3.27 -8.17 -4.53
N PRO A 133 3.68 -9.31 -3.95
CA PRO A 133 4.86 -9.36 -3.08
C PRO A 133 6.15 -8.86 -3.75
N GLU A 134 6.24 -8.97 -5.09
CA GLU A 134 7.37 -8.50 -5.89
C GLU A 134 7.49 -6.97 -5.89
N THR A 135 6.37 -6.25 -5.80
CA THR A 135 6.31 -4.78 -5.84
C THR A 135 6.31 -4.11 -4.47
N ILE A 136 6.45 -4.89 -3.40
CA ILE A 136 6.61 -4.40 -2.02
C ILE A 136 8.07 -4.57 -1.62
N ILE A 137 8.77 -3.48 -1.40
CA ILE A 137 10.19 -3.46 -1.06
C ILE A 137 10.37 -3.14 0.42
N PHE A 138 11.02 -4.02 1.16
CA PHE A 138 11.53 -3.71 2.50
C PHE A 138 12.83 -2.93 2.35
N THR A 139 12.84 -1.70 2.84
CA THR A 139 14.06 -0.89 2.88
C THR A 139 14.98 -1.35 4.01
N GLN A 140 16.24 -0.88 4.02
CA GLN A 140 17.25 -1.33 5.00
C GLN A 140 16.88 -1.06 6.46
N ASP A 141 16.02 -0.09 6.72
CA ASP A 141 15.48 0.15 8.05
C ASP A 141 14.39 -0.87 8.35
N ILE A 142 14.64 -1.71 9.36
CA ILE A 142 13.76 -2.82 9.75
C ILE A 142 12.29 -2.36 9.85
N GLY A 143 11.48 -2.87 8.94
CA GLY A 143 10.02 -2.69 8.93
C GLY A 143 9.50 -1.49 8.13
N ASN A 144 10.35 -0.71 7.48
CA ASN A 144 9.90 0.24 6.47
C ASN A 144 9.72 -0.50 5.15
N MET A 145 8.53 -0.36 4.57
CA MET A 145 8.25 -0.89 3.24
C MET A 145 7.83 0.22 2.29
N LYS A 146 8.06 0.04 1.01
CA LYS A 146 7.55 0.89 -0.06
C LYS A 146 6.90 0.06 -1.14
N ILE A 147 5.75 0.52 -1.64
CA ILE A 147 5.14 0.02 -2.86
C ILE A 147 5.77 0.78 -4.01
N ILE A 148 6.29 0.07 -5.00
CA ILE A 148 6.97 0.66 -6.17
C ILE A 148 6.05 0.78 -7.40
N ASP A 149 5.03 -0.05 -7.51
CA ASP A 149 4.03 -0.01 -8.57
C ASP A 149 2.65 0.30 -7.98
N VAL A 150 2.12 1.49 -8.31
CA VAL A 150 0.84 1.99 -7.77
C VAL A 150 -0.25 2.01 -8.84
N GLY A 151 0.10 1.70 -10.10
CA GLY A 151 -0.80 1.86 -11.24
C GLY A 151 -0.90 3.31 -11.71
N PHE A 152 -1.71 3.56 -12.72
CA PHE A 152 -1.80 4.85 -13.41
C PHE A 152 -3.22 5.22 -13.85
N ASP A 153 -4.23 4.45 -13.48
CA ASP A 153 -5.61 4.80 -13.76
C ASP A 153 -6.20 5.58 -12.58
N GLN A 154 -6.74 6.76 -12.87
CA GLN A 154 -7.44 7.59 -11.88
C GLN A 154 -8.87 7.81 -12.34
N HIS A 155 -9.82 7.56 -11.45
CA HIS A 155 -11.24 7.76 -11.70
C HIS A 155 -11.75 8.94 -10.86
N GLU A 156 -12.88 9.55 -11.26
CA GLU A 156 -13.53 10.58 -10.43
C GLU A 156 -13.98 10.00 -9.08
N GLN A 157 -14.38 8.73 -9.07
CA GLN A 157 -14.73 7.98 -7.86
C GLN A 157 -14.38 6.50 -8.05
N LEU A 158 -13.84 5.88 -7.02
CA LEU A 158 -13.64 4.44 -6.99
C LEU A 158 -14.97 3.71 -6.88
N THR A 159 -15.10 2.63 -7.61
CA THR A 159 -16.26 1.74 -7.49
C THR A 159 -16.10 0.81 -6.26
N PRO A 160 -17.20 0.28 -5.72
CA PRO A 160 -17.11 -0.77 -4.70
C PRO A 160 -16.34 -2.03 -5.14
N ALA A 161 -16.22 -2.24 -6.46
CA ALA A 161 -15.44 -3.35 -7.01
C ALA A 161 -13.93 -3.07 -6.84
N ASP A 162 -13.47 -1.86 -7.15
CA ASP A 162 -12.07 -1.45 -6.99
C ASP A 162 -11.62 -1.59 -5.54
N ILE A 163 -12.39 -1.04 -4.59
CA ILE A 163 -12.11 -1.16 -3.16
C ILE A 163 -12.06 -2.63 -2.72
N THR A 164 -12.95 -3.45 -3.27
CA THR A 164 -13.00 -4.87 -2.96
C THR A 164 -11.76 -5.61 -3.44
N GLU A 165 -11.28 -5.31 -4.64
CA GLU A 165 -10.09 -5.92 -5.24
C GLU A 165 -8.83 -5.56 -4.45
N ASP A 166 -8.71 -4.30 -4.04
CA ASP A 166 -7.63 -3.85 -3.18
C ASP A 166 -7.58 -4.61 -1.85
N LEU A 167 -8.73 -4.71 -1.17
CA LEU A 167 -8.82 -5.42 0.11
C LEU A 167 -8.57 -6.93 -0.05
N GLU A 168 -8.95 -7.51 -1.19
CA GLU A 168 -8.64 -8.91 -1.48
C GLU A 168 -7.14 -9.12 -1.69
N SER A 169 -6.49 -8.24 -2.47
CA SER A 169 -5.05 -8.26 -2.67
C SER A 169 -4.30 -8.10 -1.35
N TYR A 170 -4.73 -7.14 -0.52
CA TYR A 170 -4.21 -6.97 0.84
C TYR A 170 -4.34 -8.25 1.67
N GLY A 171 -5.51 -8.89 1.65
CA GLY A 171 -5.75 -10.12 2.39
C GLY A 171 -4.84 -11.27 1.95
N LYS A 172 -4.63 -11.43 0.64
CA LYS A 172 -3.74 -12.47 0.07
C LYS A 172 -2.29 -12.26 0.51
N ILE A 173 -1.79 -11.03 0.39
CA ILE A 173 -0.42 -10.68 0.80
C ILE A 173 -0.23 -10.88 2.30
N LEU A 174 -1.19 -10.43 3.11
CA LEU A 174 -1.11 -10.60 4.56
C LEU A 174 -1.14 -12.08 4.96
N GLN A 175 -2.00 -12.90 4.33
CA GLN A 175 -2.05 -14.33 4.61
C GLN A 175 -0.72 -15.01 4.26
N GLU A 176 -0.16 -14.74 3.08
CA GLU A 176 1.13 -15.28 2.65
C GLU A 176 2.26 -14.88 3.62
N ALA A 177 2.28 -13.62 4.05
CA ALA A 177 3.27 -13.14 5.00
C ALA A 177 3.13 -13.78 6.39
N LEU A 178 1.89 -14.00 6.85
CA LEU A 178 1.62 -14.71 8.12
C LEU A 178 2.12 -16.14 8.08
N ASP A 179 1.84 -16.84 6.99
CA ASP A 179 2.24 -18.24 6.79
C ASP A 179 3.77 -18.36 6.71
N ALA A 180 4.42 -17.46 5.96
CA ALA A 180 5.89 -17.45 5.80
C ALA A 180 6.64 -17.09 7.08
N SER A 181 6.12 -16.16 7.88
CA SER A 181 6.75 -15.73 9.14
C SER A 181 6.43 -16.63 10.34
N GLY A 182 5.48 -17.55 10.20
CA GLY A 182 4.98 -18.38 11.30
C GLY A 182 4.25 -17.58 12.39
N CYS A 183 3.76 -16.38 12.07
CA CYS A 183 3.06 -15.51 13.02
C CYS A 183 1.73 -16.12 13.46
N GLN A 184 1.59 -16.39 14.77
CA GLN A 184 0.40 -17.03 15.36
C GLN A 184 -0.72 -16.05 15.76
N SER A 185 -0.71 -14.82 15.25
CA SER A 185 -1.71 -13.83 15.59
C SER A 185 -3.09 -14.17 15.00
N GLN A 186 -3.98 -14.73 15.82
CA GLN A 186 -5.36 -15.06 15.43
C GLN A 186 -6.10 -13.85 14.84
N ARG A 187 -5.81 -12.64 15.34
CA ARG A 187 -6.40 -11.41 14.82
C ARG A 187 -5.98 -11.13 13.39
N LEU A 188 -4.70 -11.20 13.08
CA LEU A 188 -4.19 -10.94 11.73
C LEU A 188 -4.70 -11.99 10.73
N HIS A 189 -4.70 -13.28 11.12
CA HIS A 189 -5.30 -14.34 10.30
C HIS A 189 -6.79 -14.09 10.05
N ALA A 190 -7.56 -13.71 11.06
CA ALA A 190 -8.98 -13.40 10.91
C ALA A 190 -9.21 -12.20 9.97
N VAL A 191 -8.35 -11.17 10.04
CA VAL A 191 -8.39 -10.02 9.14
C VAL A 191 -8.09 -10.44 7.70
N ALA A 192 -7.00 -11.16 7.46
CA ALA A 192 -6.62 -11.64 6.14
C ALA A 192 -7.73 -12.48 5.50
N GLN A 193 -8.22 -13.49 6.21
CA GLN A 193 -9.31 -14.36 5.75
C GLN A 193 -10.60 -13.58 5.46
N ARG A 194 -10.94 -12.59 6.30
CA ARG A 194 -12.14 -11.79 6.08
C ARG A 194 -12.03 -10.87 4.87
N CYS A 195 -10.84 -10.35 4.55
CA CYS A 195 -10.58 -9.60 3.33
C CYS A 195 -10.80 -10.45 2.06
N MET A 196 -10.48 -11.74 2.12
CA MET A 196 -10.58 -12.68 0.98
C MET A 196 -11.96 -13.34 0.83
N ARG A 197 -12.94 -13.08 1.70
CA ARG A 197 -14.26 -13.74 1.61
C ARG A 197 -14.97 -13.41 0.30
N PRO A 198 -15.75 -14.38 -0.27
CA PRO A 198 -16.54 -14.14 -1.47
C PRO A 198 -17.53 -12.97 -1.30
N ARG A 199 -17.91 -12.35 -2.42
CA ARG A 199 -18.95 -11.30 -2.45
C ARG A 199 -20.24 -11.84 -1.82
N GLY A 200 -20.87 -11.05 -0.94
CA GLY A 200 -22.09 -11.43 -0.21
C GLY A 200 -21.86 -11.96 1.20
N GLY A 201 -20.59 -12.22 1.60
CA GLY A 201 -20.23 -12.58 2.96
C GLY A 201 -20.04 -11.35 3.86
N SER A 202 -19.64 -11.58 5.13
CA SER A 202 -19.27 -10.51 6.07
C SER A 202 -17.87 -9.94 5.78
N ARG A 203 -17.57 -9.61 4.51
CA ARG A 203 -16.32 -8.97 4.06
C ARG A 203 -16.23 -7.54 4.61
N TYR A 204 -15.02 -7.01 4.74
CA TYR A 204 -14.83 -5.60 5.02
C TYR A 204 -15.28 -4.75 3.84
N ARG A 205 -15.83 -3.56 4.14
CA ARG A 205 -16.35 -2.62 3.12
C ARG A 205 -15.31 -1.63 2.64
N ASP A 206 -14.37 -1.29 3.53
CA ASP A 206 -13.40 -0.24 3.35
C ASP A 206 -12.15 -0.48 4.22
N THR A 207 -11.10 0.29 3.98
CA THR A 207 -9.84 0.24 4.72
C THR A 207 -9.99 0.64 6.18
N GLU A 208 -10.95 1.52 6.52
CA GLU A 208 -11.19 1.93 7.90
C GLU A 208 -11.73 0.77 8.75
N THR A 209 -12.66 -0.01 8.22
CA THR A 209 -13.17 -1.20 8.92
C THR A 209 -12.09 -2.26 9.11
N VAL A 210 -11.15 -2.40 8.17
CA VAL A 210 -9.97 -3.26 8.32
C VAL A 210 -9.05 -2.72 9.41
N ARG A 211 -8.76 -1.43 9.43
CA ARG A 211 -7.94 -0.77 10.44
C ARG A 211 -8.48 -0.98 11.85
N ASN A 212 -9.77 -0.76 12.03
CA ASN A 212 -10.45 -0.98 13.31
C ASN A 212 -10.31 -2.45 13.78
N ALA A 213 -10.37 -3.40 12.85
CA ALA A 213 -10.17 -4.81 13.15
C ALA A 213 -8.70 -5.13 13.52
N LEU A 214 -7.72 -4.53 12.84
CA LEU A 214 -6.29 -4.67 13.17
C LEU A 214 -5.99 -4.15 14.58
N GLU A 215 -6.57 -3.00 14.94
CA GLU A 215 -6.38 -2.37 16.26
C GLU A 215 -7.20 -3.05 17.37
N GLY A 216 -8.11 -3.97 17.01
CA GLY A 216 -9.02 -4.62 17.96
C GLY A 216 -10.12 -3.70 18.47
N ARG A 217 -10.34 -2.58 17.81
CA ARG A 217 -11.48 -1.69 18.07
C ARG A 217 -12.72 -2.30 17.43
N SER A 218 -13.51 -3.00 18.23
CA SER A 218 -14.80 -3.50 17.78
C SER A 218 -15.87 -2.46 18.10
N GLU A 219 -16.51 -1.88 17.09
CA GLU A 219 -17.68 -1.00 17.27
C GLU A 219 -18.73 -1.65 18.19
N LYS A 220 -18.90 -2.97 18.07
CA LYS A 220 -19.81 -3.73 18.94
C LYS A 220 -19.45 -3.59 20.42
N ARG A 221 -18.17 -3.54 20.79
CA ARG A 221 -17.76 -3.34 22.19
C ARG A 221 -18.15 -1.96 22.70
N LEU A 222 -17.98 -0.92 21.86
CA LEU A 222 -18.38 0.43 22.21
C LEU A 222 -19.89 0.53 22.41
N TYR A 223 -20.68 -0.03 21.49
CA TYR A 223 -22.14 -0.07 21.62
C TYR A 223 -22.59 -0.86 22.86
N VAL A 224 -21.98 -1.99 23.16
CA VAL A 224 -22.29 -2.77 24.37
C VAL A 224 -22.00 -1.97 25.63
N ILE A 225 -20.86 -1.26 25.69
CA ILE A 225 -20.51 -0.40 26.82
C ILE A 225 -21.52 0.75 26.98
N ILE A 226 -21.90 1.40 25.88
CA ILE A 226 -22.89 2.49 25.90
C ILE A 226 -24.26 1.97 26.36
N ILE A 227 -24.72 0.83 25.85
CA ILE A 227 -25.98 0.23 26.25
C ILE A 227 -25.96 -0.16 27.74
N ALA A 228 -24.86 -0.77 28.20
CA ALA A 228 -24.72 -1.11 29.63
C ALA A 228 -24.74 0.12 30.53
N PHE A 229 -24.07 1.20 30.11
CA PHE A 229 -24.05 2.47 30.83
C PHE A 229 -25.44 3.11 30.88
N LEU A 230 -26.20 3.13 29.77
CA LEU A 230 -27.56 3.64 29.71
C LEU A 230 -28.50 2.83 30.57
N ALA A 231 -28.39 1.50 30.55
CA ALA A 231 -29.17 0.61 31.40
C ALA A 231 -28.93 0.86 32.91
N LEU A 232 -27.66 1.06 33.28
CA LEU A 232 -27.28 1.41 34.65
C LEU A 232 -27.85 2.78 35.06
N MET A 233 -27.82 3.77 34.21
CA MET A 233 -28.40 5.10 34.44
C MET A 233 -29.92 4.99 34.70
N VAL A 234 -30.62 4.24 33.85
CA VAL A 234 -32.07 4.02 34.01
C VAL A 234 -32.39 3.30 35.34
N ALA A 235 -31.59 2.30 35.71
CA ALA A 235 -31.76 1.60 36.99
C ALA A 235 -31.55 2.53 38.19
N ILE A 236 -30.53 3.41 38.16
CA ILE A 236 -30.26 4.39 39.21
C ILE A 236 -31.42 5.40 39.31
N LEU A 237 -31.91 5.93 38.20
CA LEU A 237 -33.01 6.89 38.16
C LEU A 237 -34.32 6.24 38.68
N GLY A 238 -34.60 4.99 38.30
CA GLY A 238 -35.73 4.22 38.80
C GLY A 238 -35.65 3.97 40.32
N TRP A 239 -34.45 3.68 40.83
CA TRP A 239 -34.21 3.53 42.26
C TRP A 239 -34.46 4.83 43.04
N PHE A 240 -34.00 5.97 42.53
CA PHE A 240 -34.26 7.27 43.14
C PHE A 240 -35.75 7.65 43.11
N SER A 241 -36.44 7.42 42.00
CA SER A 241 -37.87 7.69 41.85
C SER A 241 -38.72 6.86 42.82
N TRP A 242 -38.33 5.59 43.06
CA TRP A 242 -39.08 4.72 44.01
C TRP A 242 -38.85 5.09 45.47
N ARG A 243 -37.77 5.76 45.82
CA ARG A 243 -37.46 6.22 47.19
C ARG A 243 -38.06 7.56 47.56
N GLN A 244 -38.67 8.30 46.64
CA GLN A 244 -39.38 9.52 47.02
C GLN A 244 -40.70 9.16 47.64
N PRO A 245 -40.91 9.49 48.94
CA PRO A 245 -42.22 9.29 49.56
C PRO A 245 -43.20 10.25 48.88
N VAL A 246 -44.37 9.71 48.48
CA VAL A 246 -45.50 10.51 48.03
C VAL A 246 -45.93 11.36 49.21
N LEU A 247 -45.72 12.69 49.08
CA LEU A 247 -46.24 13.70 50.02
C LEU A 247 -47.72 13.86 49.78
#